data_a4bf0eadea73cfa35230778e4cc267ee
#
_entry.id   a4bf0eadea73cfa35230778e4cc267ee
#
_cell.length_a   1.000
_cell.length_b   1.000
_cell.length_c   1.000
_cell.angle_alpha   90.00
_cell.angle_beta   90.00
_cell.angle_gamma   90.00
#
_symmetry.space_group_name_H-M   'P 1'
#
loop_
_entity.id
_entity.type
_entity.pdbx_description
1 polymer ?
#
loop_
_entity_poly.entity_id
_entity_poly.type
_entity_poly.pdbx_seq_one_letter_code
_entity_poly.pdbx_strand_id
1 'polypeptide(L)'
;YAKYPFSIYQIQTKFRDEARPRAGLIRVREFTMKDAYSFHTSQADLDEYYDKMARAYFRVFEKAGIPDVVSVKSDSGMIGGSVSHEYMLLTDAGEDSIVLCDSCSYSANMEAAETTADNSSSAPAAELKKVYTPHCKTIEEVCTFLNSRVEESCKAVMYQLNKDDSY
;
A
#
# COMPACT_ATOMS: atom_id res chain seq x y z
N TYR A 1 -21.13 -18.36 22.26
CA TYR A 1 -20.19 -17.47 23.00
C TYR A 1 -19.18 -18.25 23.85
N ALA A 2 -19.51 -19.45 24.33
CA ALA A 2 -18.61 -20.26 25.20
C ALA A 2 -17.37 -20.82 24.49
N LYS A 3 -17.20 -20.63 23.17
CA LYS A 3 -16.11 -21.19 22.37
C LYS A 3 -15.08 -20.15 21.89
N TYR A 4 -15.20 -18.89 22.29
CA TYR A 4 -14.21 -17.86 21.96
C TYR A 4 -13.00 -17.92 22.92
N PRO A 5 -11.78 -17.58 22.45
CA PRO A 5 -11.42 -17.32 21.07
C PRO A 5 -11.31 -18.58 20.23
N PHE A 6 -11.52 -18.47 18.91
CA PHE A 6 -11.28 -19.57 17.97
C PHE A 6 -10.83 -19.04 16.62
N SER A 7 -10.23 -19.90 15.83
CA SER A 7 -9.80 -19.61 14.45
C SER A 7 -10.27 -20.70 13.51
N ILE A 8 -10.66 -20.31 12.32
CA ILE A 8 -10.99 -21.21 11.21
C ILE A 8 -10.16 -20.84 9.99
N TYR A 9 -9.89 -21.80 9.14
CA TYR A 9 -9.18 -21.59 7.88
C TYR A 9 -9.70 -22.50 6.79
N GLN A 10 -9.39 -22.14 5.56
CA GLN A 10 -9.64 -22.96 4.39
C GLN A 10 -8.47 -22.84 3.41
N ILE A 11 -8.29 -23.88 2.60
CA ILE A 11 -7.37 -23.90 1.47
C ILE A 11 -8.19 -24.38 0.27
N GLN A 12 -8.47 -23.47 -0.66
CA GLN A 12 -9.34 -23.80 -1.79
C GLN A 12 -9.06 -22.91 -2.99
N THR A 13 -9.55 -23.33 -4.15
CA THR A 13 -9.53 -22.52 -5.37
C THR A 13 -10.43 -21.31 -5.24
N LYS A 14 -9.90 -20.16 -5.63
CA LYS A 14 -10.61 -18.87 -5.69
C LYS A 14 -10.63 -18.36 -7.12
N PHE A 15 -11.66 -17.59 -7.42
CA PHE A 15 -11.85 -16.95 -8.72
C PHE A 15 -11.96 -15.43 -8.50
N ARG A 16 -11.24 -14.66 -9.31
CA ARG A 16 -11.33 -13.20 -9.36
C ARG A 16 -11.46 -12.74 -10.80
N ASP A 17 -12.26 -11.71 -11.04
CA ASP A 17 -12.37 -11.04 -12.34
C ASP A 17 -11.17 -10.12 -12.56
N GLU A 18 -9.98 -10.74 -12.72
CA GLU A 18 -8.74 -10.02 -12.99
C GLU A 18 -8.74 -9.50 -14.43
N ALA A 19 -8.78 -8.17 -14.55
CA ALA A 19 -8.82 -7.51 -15.86
C ALA A 19 -7.53 -7.68 -16.67
N ARG A 20 -6.37 -7.86 -16.01
CA ARG A 20 -5.04 -7.93 -16.65
C ARG A 20 -4.21 -9.10 -16.11
N PRO A 21 -4.56 -10.36 -16.43
CA PRO A 21 -3.72 -11.50 -16.10
C PRO A 21 -2.34 -11.34 -16.73
N ARG A 22 -1.28 -11.61 -15.95
CA ARG A 22 0.12 -11.46 -16.41
C ARG A 22 1.08 -12.23 -15.50
N ALA A 23 2.35 -12.25 -15.89
CA ALA A 23 3.44 -12.86 -15.14
C ALA A 23 3.21 -14.36 -14.83
N GLY A 24 2.72 -15.12 -15.80
CA GLY A 24 2.52 -16.57 -15.70
C GLY A 24 1.48 -16.93 -14.67
N LEU A 25 1.89 -17.49 -13.53
CA LEU A 25 1.01 -17.90 -12.43
C LEU A 25 0.87 -16.87 -11.33
N ILE A 26 1.54 -15.72 -11.42
CA ILE A 26 1.55 -14.71 -10.34
C ILE A 26 0.24 -13.93 -10.31
N ARG A 27 -0.28 -13.54 -11.48
CA ARG A 27 -1.52 -12.76 -11.59
C ARG A 27 -2.50 -13.43 -12.53
N VAL A 28 -3.39 -14.22 -11.95
CA VAL A 28 -4.33 -15.09 -12.68
C VAL A 28 -5.75 -14.93 -12.14
N ARG A 29 -6.73 -15.43 -12.89
CA ARG A 29 -8.15 -15.40 -12.51
C ARG A 29 -8.58 -16.55 -11.63
N GLU A 30 -7.83 -17.66 -11.67
CA GLU A 30 -8.06 -18.86 -10.86
C GLU A 30 -6.79 -19.23 -10.12
N PHE A 31 -6.84 -19.34 -8.80
CA PHE A 31 -5.69 -19.63 -7.96
C PHE A 31 -6.11 -20.30 -6.65
N THR A 32 -5.19 -21.01 -6.03
CA THR A 32 -5.39 -21.57 -4.69
C THR A 32 -5.05 -20.51 -3.63
N MET A 33 -5.96 -20.30 -2.69
CA MET A 33 -5.77 -19.42 -1.56
C MET A 33 -5.91 -20.17 -0.25
N LYS A 34 -5.03 -19.90 0.70
CA LYS A 34 -5.26 -20.15 2.11
C LYS A 34 -5.77 -18.84 2.72
N ASP A 35 -6.95 -18.85 3.28
CA ASP A 35 -7.49 -17.78 4.08
C ASP A 35 -7.86 -18.29 5.48
N ALA A 36 -7.66 -17.45 6.48
CA ALA A 36 -7.92 -17.76 7.88
C ALA A 36 -8.59 -16.58 8.58
N TYR A 37 -9.46 -16.90 9.51
CA TYR A 37 -10.27 -15.93 10.25
C TYR A 37 -10.23 -16.28 11.72
N SER A 38 -9.97 -15.30 12.57
CA SER A 38 -9.97 -15.46 14.01
C SER A 38 -11.04 -14.60 14.66
N PHE A 39 -11.59 -15.08 15.76
CA PHE A 39 -12.71 -14.48 16.46
C PHE A 39 -12.35 -14.36 17.94
N HIS A 40 -12.46 -13.16 18.48
CA HIS A 40 -11.96 -12.78 19.79
C HIS A 40 -13.05 -12.09 20.63
N THR A 41 -12.87 -12.08 21.94
CA THR A 41 -13.78 -11.42 22.89
C THR A 41 -13.29 -10.04 23.32
N SER A 42 -12.02 -9.73 23.06
CA SER A 42 -11.40 -8.44 23.39
C SER A 42 -10.37 -8.03 22.33
N GLN A 43 -10.09 -6.75 22.27
CA GLN A 43 -9.05 -6.19 21.41
C GLN A 43 -7.67 -6.74 21.81
N ALA A 44 -7.37 -6.80 23.09
CA ALA A 44 -6.07 -7.29 23.58
C ALA A 44 -5.79 -8.76 23.17
N ASP A 45 -6.80 -9.62 23.19
CA ASP A 45 -6.68 -11.00 22.72
C ASP A 45 -6.46 -11.06 21.21
N LEU A 46 -7.14 -10.20 20.45
CA LEU A 46 -6.91 -10.06 19.02
C LEU A 46 -5.49 -9.58 18.69
N ASP A 47 -4.99 -8.58 19.39
CA ASP A 47 -3.66 -8.02 19.18
C ASP A 47 -2.57 -9.07 19.45
N GLU A 48 -2.67 -9.82 20.55
CA GLU A 48 -1.75 -10.92 20.86
C GLU A 48 -1.79 -12.01 19.76
N TYR A 49 -2.98 -12.34 19.29
CA TYR A 49 -3.14 -13.32 18.22
C TYR A 49 -2.58 -12.82 16.89
N TYR A 50 -2.74 -11.54 16.58
CA TYR A 50 -2.18 -10.91 15.37
C TYR A 50 -0.66 -11.04 15.33
N ASP A 51 0.02 -10.74 16.44
CA ASP A 51 1.47 -10.92 16.57
C ASP A 51 1.90 -12.40 16.45
N LYS A 52 1.10 -13.30 16.98
CA LYS A 52 1.33 -14.74 16.84
C LYS A 52 1.24 -15.17 15.38
N MET A 53 0.27 -14.66 14.64
CA MET A 53 0.11 -14.93 13.22
C MET A 53 1.24 -14.32 12.38
N ALA A 54 1.73 -13.12 12.71
CA ALA A 54 2.89 -12.52 12.06
C ALA A 54 4.12 -13.46 12.16
N ARG A 55 4.42 -13.94 13.35
CA ARG A 55 5.50 -14.93 13.55
C ARG A 55 5.28 -16.24 12.78
N ALA A 56 4.02 -16.68 12.65
CA ALA A 56 3.69 -17.87 11.88
C ALA A 56 3.94 -17.67 10.38
N TYR A 57 3.61 -16.50 9.83
CA TYR A 57 3.88 -16.18 8.43
C TYR A 57 5.39 -16.17 8.12
N PHE A 58 6.22 -15.57 8.92
CA PHE A 58 7.68 -15.63 8.73
C PHE A 58 8.19 -17.08 8.69
N ARG A 59 7.72 -17.94 9.59
CA ARG A 59 8.06 -19.37 9.56
C ARG A 59 7.57 -20.10 8.31
N VAL A 60 6.43 -19.69 7.75
CA VAL A 60 5.93 -20.26 6.49
C VAL A 60 6.86 -19.88 5.34
N PHE A 61 7.26 -18.62 5.24
CA PHE A 61 8.16 -18.15 4.19
C PHE A 61 9.56 -18.77 4.31
N GLU A 62 10.10 -18.88 5.53
CA GLU A 62 11.35 -19.59 5.79
C GLU A 62 11.29 -21.06 5.30
N LYS A 63 10.21 -21.79 5.64
CA LYS A 63 10.00 -23.16 5.16
C LYS A 63 9.77 -23.27 3.66
N ALA A 64 9.22 -22.24 3.03
CA ALA A 64 9.06 -22.16 1.60
C ALA A 64 10.37 -21.81 0.85
N GLY A 65 11.47 -21.55 1.56
CA GLY A 65 12.75 -21.21 0.98
C GLY A 65 12.89 -19.75 0.53
N ILE A 66 12.06 -18.85 1.05
CA ILE A 66 12.09 -17.41 0.79
C ILE A 66 12.20 -16.62 2.10
N PRO A 67 13.32 -16.72 2.83
CA PRO A 67 13.50 -16.12 4.15
C PRO A 67 13.58 -14.59 4.13
N ASP A 68 13.93 -13.98 3.00
CA ASP A 68 14.18 -12.53 2.84
C ASP A 68 12.88 -11.71 2.66
N VAL A 69 11.82 -12.16 3.31
CA VAL A 69 10.54 -11.46 3.32
C VAL A 69 10.51 -10.42 4.44
N VAL A 70 10.07 -9.22 4.11
CA VAL A 70 9.83 -8.13 5.07
C VAL A 70 8.33 -7.93 5.29
N SER A 71 7.93 -7.63 6.52
CA SER A 71 6.57 -7.20 6.84
C SER A 71 6.48 -5.70 6.69
N VAL A 72 5.56 -5.20 5.89
CA VAL A 72 5.34 -3.77 5.67
C VAL A 72 3.94 -3.36 6.10
N LYS A 73 3.81 -2.19 6.71
CA LYS A 73 2.51 -1.57 6.99
C LYS A 73 1.81 -1.29 5.65
N SER A 74 0.55 -1.67 5.56
CA SER A 74 -0.27 -1.46 4.36
C SER A 74 -1.61 -0.81 4.69
N ASP A 75 -2.26 -0.28 3.67
CA ASP A 75 -3.64 0.21 3.80
C ASP A 75 -4.60 -0.98 3.98
N SER A 76 -5.56 -0.85 4.88
CA SER A 76 -6.60 -1.85 5.12
C SER A 76 -7.67 -1.89 4.00
N GLY A 77 -7.68 -0.89 3.12
CA GLY A 77 -8.60 -0.80 1.99
C GLY A 77 -10.07 -0.76 2.42
N MET A 78 -10.95 -1.26 1.55
CA MET A 78 -12.40 -1.29 1.78
C MET A 78 -12.84 -2.30 2.84
N ILE A 79 -11.98 -3.24 3.25
CA ILE A 79 -12.28 -4.22 4.30
C ILE A 79 -12.37 -3.52 5.66
N GLY A 80 -11.64 -2.42 5.83
CA GLY A 80 -11.58 -1.67 7.08
C GLY A 80 -10.62 -2.29 8.09
N GLY A 81 -10.62 -1.75 9.29
CA GLY A 81 -9.67 -2.10 10.33
C GLY A 81 -8.62 -1.01 10.53
N SER A 82 -7.90 -1.08 11.65
CA SER A 82 -6.88 -0.08 12.03
C SER A 82 -5.44 -0.50 11.68
N VAL A 83 -5.22 -1.77 11.42
CA VAL A 83 -3.89 -2.35 11.18
C VAL A 83 -3.96 -3.34 10.03
N SER A 84 -3.05 -3.20 9.08
CA SER A 84 -2.86 -4.14 7.98
C SER A 84 -1.37 -4.25 7.67
N HIS A 85 -0.92 -5.47 7.36
CA HIS A 85 0.45 -5.73 6.93
C HIS A 85 0.48 -6.64 5.70
N GLU A 86 1.46 -6.40 4.86
CA GLU A 86 1.81 -7.26 3.74
C GLU A 86 3.21 -7.84 3.96
N TYR A 87 3.44 -9.04 3.44
CA TYR A 87 4.73 -9.70 3.49
C TYR A 87 5.34 -9.67 2.09
N MET A 88 6.39 -8.86 1.93
CA MET A 88 6.99 -8.53 0.64
C MET A 88 8.36 -9.18 0.51
N LEU A 89 8.59 -9.89 -0.59
CA LEU A 89 9.91 -10.36 -0.97
C LEU A 89 10.65 -9.23 -1.71
N LEU A 90 11.84 -8.88 -1.24
CA LEU A 90 12.67 -7.89 -1.90
C LEU A 90 13.29 -8.49 -3.17
N THR A 91 12.93 -7.97 -4.34
CA THR A 91 13.41 -8.46 -5.63
C THR A 91 13.25 -7.40 -6.72
N ASP A 92 14.23 -7.33 -7.62
CA ASP A 92 14.18 -6.43 -8.78
C ASP A 92 13.10 -6.82 -9.80
N ALA A 93 12.57 -8.04 -9.71
CA ALA A 93 11.46 -8.49 -10.56
C ALA A 93 10.08 -8.04 -10.05
N GLY A 94 10.02 -7.39 -8.88
CA GLY A 94 8.78 -6.85 -8.31
C GLY A 94 8.27 -5.63 -9.07
N GLU A 95 6.99 -5.36 -8.93
CA GLU A 95 6.33 -4.20 -9.56
C GLU A 95 6.05 -3.08 -8.55
N ASP A 96 5.99 -3.41 -7.26
CA ASP A 96 5.65 -2.47 -6.19
C ASP A 96 6.90 -1.90 -5.54
N SER A 97 6.79 -0.66 -5.06
CA SER A 97 7.83 -0.01 -4.27
C SER A 97 7.41 0.02 -2.80
N ILE A 98 8.37 -0.21 -1.91
CA ILE A 98 8.16 -0.13 -0.47
C ILE A 98 9.16 0.85 0.16
N VAL A 99 8.78 1.40 1.29
CA VAL A 99 9.62 2.30 2.08
C VAL A 99 10.20 1.53 3.25
N LEU A 100 11.50 1.49 3.36
CA LEU A 100 12.24 0.91 4.49
C LEU A 100 13.12 1.99 5.13
N CYS A 101 13.13 2.06 6.45
CA CYS A 101 14.01 3.00 7.16
C CYS A 101 15.34 2.33 7.49
N ASP A 102 16.45 2.97 7.15
CA ASP A 102 17.80 2.47 7.44
C ASP A 102 18.18 2.59 8.93
N SER A 103 17.42 3.37 9.69
CA SER A 103 17.76 3.69 11.10
C SER A 103 16.83 3.05 12.12
N CYS A 104 15.66 2.56 11.70
CA CYS A 104 14.70 1.91 12.58
C CYS A 104 13.92 0.80 11.84
N SER A 105 12.99 0.16 12.54
CA SER A 105 12.18 -0.93 11.96
C SER A 105 10.97 -0.44 11.15
N TYR A 106 10.87 0.85 10.82
CA TYR A 106 9.77 1.35 10.02
C TYR A 106 9.80 0.77 8.61
N SER A 107 8.66 0.22 8.19
CA SER A 107 8.45 -0.32 6.86
C SER A 107 6.99 -0.13 6.45
N ALA A 108 6.76 0.32 5.22
CA ALA A 108 5.42 0.55 4.71
C ALA A 108 5.38 0.38 3.19
N ASN A 109 4.22 0.01 2.63
CA ASN A 109 3.99 0.18 1.20
C ASN A 109 3.79 1.67 0.88
N MET A 110 3.78 2.04 -0.40
CA MET A 110 3.71 3.44 -0.81
C MET A 110 2.41 4.12 -0.40
N GLU A 111 1.31 3.37 -0.30
CA GLU A 111 -0.01 3.89 0.06
C GLU A 111 -0.12 4.21 1.56
N ALA A 112 0.55 3.43 2.40
CA ALA A 112 0.52 3.59 3.86
C ALA A 112 1.75 4.31 4.43
N ALA A 113 2.70 4.70 3.59
CA ALA A 113 3.91 5.39 4.01
C ALA A 113 3.58 6.79 4.55
N GLU A 114 4.08 7.07 5.74
CA GLU A 114 3.94 8.37 6.38
C GLU A 114 5.27 9.14 6.31
N THR A 115 5.20 10.42 6.04
CA THR A 115 6.36 11.31 6.04
C THR A 115 6.20 12.38 7.12
N THR A 116 7.30 12.72 7.77
CA THR A 116 7.40 13.85 8.69
C THR A 116 7.88 15.09 7.95
N ALA A 117 7.20 15.44 6.85
CA ALA A 117 7.53 16.68 6.15
C ALA A 117 7.33 17.88 7.09
N ASP A 118 8.38 18.68 7.25
CA ASP A 118 8.27 19.94 7.95
C ASP A 118 7.54 20.94 7.03
N ASN A 119 6.24 21.09 7.24
CA ASN A 119 5.40 22.05 6.53
C ASN A 119 5.46 23.47 7.15
N SER A 120 6.37 23.73 8.06
CA SER A 120 6.58 25.04 8.69
C SER A 120 7.28 26.04 7.76
N SER A 121 6.77 26.22 6.53
CA SER A 121 7.18 27.34 5.70
C SER A 121 6.68 28.63 6.34
N SER A 122 7.58 29.41 6.94
CA SER A 122 7.30 30.76 7.45
C SER A 122 7.24 31.82 6.33
N ALA A 123 7.44 31.42 5.08
CA ALA A 123 7.37 32.33 3.96
C ALA A 123 5.92 32.77 3.71
N PRO A 124 5.63 34.06 3.55
CA PRO A 124 4.30 34.52 3.19
C PRO A 124 3.88 33.91 1.85
N ALA A 125 2.61 33.50 1.75
CA ALA A 125 2.08 32.98 0.52
C ALA A 125 2.23 34.02 -0.61
N ALA A 126 2.83 33.60 -1.72
CA ALA A 126 2.92 34.43 -2.90
C ALA A 126 1.53 34.62 -3.55
N GLU A 127 1.36 35.74 -4.27
CA GLU A 127 0.14 35.96 -5.04
C GLU A 127 -0.05 34.87 -6.11
N LEU A 128 -1.26 34.33 -6.20
CA LEU A 128 -1.60 33.32 -7.23
C LEU A 128 -1.59 33.96 -8.61
N LYS A 129 -0.76 33.46 -9.53
CA LYS A 129 -0.64 33.93 -10.91
C LYS A 129 -0.89 32.78 -11.87
N LYS A 130 -1.67 33.07 -12.94
CA LYS A 130 -1.79 32.16 -14.08
C LYS A 130 -0.61 32.37 -15.01
N VAL A 131 0.10 31.32 -15.35
CA VAL A 131 1.21 31.36 -16.31
C VAL A 131 0.89 30.44 -17.47
N TYR A 132 1.01 30.98 -18.68
CA TYR A 132 0.86 30.17 -19.89
C TYR A 132 2.16 29.40 -20.14
N THR A 133 2.06 28.06 -20.25
CA THR A 133 3.19 27.15 -20.45
C THR A 133 3.10 26.44 -21.80
N PRO A 134 3.40 27.16 -22.92
CA PRO A 134 3.25 26.62 -24.26
C PRO A 134 4.19 25.45 -24.48
N HIS A 135 3.68 24.39 -25.12
CA HIS A 135 4.42 23.18 -25.49
C HIS A 135 4.95 22.32 -24.32
N CYS A 136 4.67 22.69 -23.06
CA CYS A 136 5.03 21.87 -21.91
C CYS A 136 3.97 20.79 -21.66
N LYS A 137 4.36 19.51 -21.72
CA LYS A 137 3.48 18.35 -21.54
C LYS A 137 3.79 17.57 -20.27
N THR A 138 5.04 17.63 -19.80
CA THR A 138 5.49 16.94 -18.60
C THR A 138 5.76 17.90 -17.46
N ILE A 139 5.88 17.39 -16.24
CA ILE A 139 6.22 18.21 -15.05
C ILE A 139 7.61 18.82 -15.24
N GLU A 140 8.56 18.05 -15.74
CA GLU A 140 9.95 18.48 -15.98
C GLU A 140 10.03 19.65 -16.97
N GLU A 141 9.26 19.59 -18.06
CA GLU A 141 9.19 20.68 -19.05
C GLU A 141 8.60 21.96 -18.45
N VAL A 142 7.53 21.82 -17.64
CA VAL A 142 6.92 22.94 -16.90
C VAL A 142 7.91 23.53 -15.89
N CYS A 143 8.55 22.71 -15.11
CA CYS A 143 9.53 23.17 -14.11
C CYS A 143 10.74 23.86 -14.76
N THR A 144 11.22 23.33 -15.86
CA THR A 144 12.28 23.96 -16.66
C THR A 144 11.85 25.33 -17.19
N PHE A 145 10.63 25.43 -17.74
CA PHE A 145 10.08 26.68 -18.25
C PHE A 145 9.89 27.75 -17.17
N LEU A 146 9.45 27.32 -15.98
CA LEU A 146 9.23 28.20 -14.81
C LEU A 146 10.47 28.46 -13.96
N ASN A 147 11.59 27.82 -14.29
CA ASN A 147 12.81 27.84 -13.48
C ASN A 147 12.56 27.44 -12.02
N SER A 148 11.76 26.38 -11.82
CA SER A 148 11.42 25.78 -10.53
C SER A 148 11.92 24.34 -10.45
N ARG A 149 11.96 23.79 -9.23
CA ARG A 149 12.32 22.38 -9.03
C ARG A 149 11.08 21.50 -9.17
N VAL A 150 11.29 20.23 -9.53
CA VAL A 150 10.20 19.25 -9.66
C VAL A 150 9.47 19.06 -8.33
N GLU A 151 10.20 19.09 -7.21
CA GLU A 151 9.66 18.93 -5.84
C GLU A 151 8.75 20.12 -5.42
N GLU A 152 8.84 21.25 -6.11
CA GLU A 152 8.00 22.43 -5.88
C GLU A 152 6.73 22.41 -6.72
N SER A 153 6.54 21.40 -7.57
CA SER A 153 5.40 21.28 -8.47
C SER A 153 4.30 20.40 -7.92
N CYS A 154 3.06 20.73 -8.26
CA CYS A 154 1.89 19.91 -7.99
C CYS A 154 1.02 19.82 -9.23
N LYS A 155 0.73 18.60 -9.70
CA LYS A 155 -0.14 18.36 -10.85
C LYS A 155 -1.53 17.92 -10.37
N ALA A 156 -2.55 18.75 -10.70
CA ALA A 156 -3.93 18.34 -10.49
C ALA A 156 -4.35 17.30 -11.54
N VAL A 157 -4.98 16.22 -11.08
CA VAL A 157 -5.62 15.21 -11.94
C VAL A 157 -7.12 15.39 -11.82
N MET A 158 -7.79 15.64 -12.94
CA MET A 158 -9.23 15.85 -12.99
C MET A 158 -9.94 14.52 -13.27
N TYR A 159 -10.96 14.21 -12.47
CA TYR A 159 -11.83 13.06 -12.64
C TYR A 159 -13.26 13.52 -12.85
N GLN A 160 -13.95 12.95 -13.81
CA GLN A 160 -15.38 13.14 -13.99
C GLN A 160 -16.15 12.06 -13.23
N LEU A 161 -17.14 12.46 -12.45
CA LEU A 161 -18.08 11.54 -11.80
C LEU A 161 -19.15 11.11 -12.81
N ASN A 162 -19.30 9.81 -12.99
CA ASN A 162 -20.25 9.27 -13.99
C ASN A 162 -21.74 9.47 -13.64
N LYS A 163 -22.07 9.94 -12.43
CA LYS A 163 -23.46 10.03 -11.97
C LYS A 163 -24.12 11.38 -12.24
N ASP A 164 -23.34 12.46 -12.31
CA ASP A 164 -23.87 13.83 -12.34
C ASP A 164 -23.05 14.80 -13.21
N ASP A 165 -22.15 14.28 -14.03
CA ASP A 165 -21.25 15.06 -14.91
C ASP A 165 -20.49 16.17 -14.16
N SER A 166 -20.32 16.05 -12.83
CA SER A 166 -19.52 16.97 -12.04
C SER A 166 -18.02 16.68 -12.14
N TYR A 167 -17.20 17.73 -12.01
CA TYR A 167 -15.74 17.67 -12.09
C TYR A 167 -15.11 18.08 -10.75
#